data_20f01ea631920a6f3a331156f478758a
#
_entry.id   20f01ea631920a6f3a331156f478758a
#
_cell.length_a   1.000
_cell.length_b   1.000
_cell.length_c   1.000
_cell.angle_alpha   90.00
_cell.angle_beta   90.00
_cell.angle_gamma   90.00
#
_symmetry.space_group_name_H-M   'P 1'
#
loop_
_entity.id
_entity.type
_entity.pdbx_description
1 polymer ?
#
loop_
_entity_poly.entity_id
_entity_poly.type
_entity_poly.pdbx_seq_one_letter_code
_entity_poly.pdbx_strand_id
1 'polypeptide(L)'
;LLQNSIKKLKSKKIKISVINTPGIFEIPITIKMNIKKFDAFVALGCVIKGDTPHFNLICSSTFDAIMQLSIKFDKPIGNGIITALNMRQAVERSGKIGSVKPNKGAEAAHAVLSILENDPKKI
;
A
#
# COMPACT_ATOMS: atom_id res chain seq x y z
N LEU A 1 -9.07 -5.67 -0.22
CA LEU A 1 -7.71 -5.14 -0.03
C LEU A 1 -7.35 -5.00 1.44
N LEU A 2 -8.10 -4.18 2.17
CA LEU A 2 -7.78 -3.90 3.56
C LEU A 2 -7.78 -5.15 4.42
N GLN A 3 -8.82 -5.97 4.33
CA GLN A 3 -8.92 -7.19 5.12
C GLN A 3 -7.82 -8.19 4.81
N ASN A 4 -7.44 -8.32 3.55
CA ASN A 4 -6.36 -9.21 3.12
C ASN A 4 -5.01 -8.74 3.65
N SER A 5 -4.77 -7.42 3.61
CA SER A 5 -3.57 -6.81 4.15
C SER A 5 -3.49 -7.03 5.66
N ILE A 6 -4.56 -6.75 6.39
CA ILE A 6 -4.63 -6.95 7.84
C ILE A 6 -4.40 -8.41 8.22
N LYS A 7 -5.02 -9.33 7.50
CA LYS A 7 -4.84 -10.77 7.76
C LYS A 7 -3.38 -11.18 7.61
N LYS A 8 -2.71 -10.69 6.56
CA LYS A 8 -1.29 -10.98 6.35
C LYS A 8 -0.44 -10.41 7.48
N LEU A 9 -0.71 -9.18 7.89
CA LEU A 9 0.02 -8.53 8.97
C LEU A 9 -0.20 -9.20 10.32
N LYS A 10 -1.42 -9.67 10.60
CA LYS A 10 -1.75 -10.35 11.86
C LYS A 10 -1.06 -11.71 12.02
N SER A 11 -0.50 -12.27 10.94
CA SER A 11 0.30 -13.49 11.04
C SER A 11 1.57 -13.28 11.87
N LYS A 12 1.93 -12.01 12.14
CA LYS A 12 3.02 -11.60 13.01
C LYS A 12 2.46 -10.78 14.18
N LYS A 13 3.23 -10.71 15.28
CA LYS A 13 2.83 -9.91 16.46
C LYS A 13 3.15 -8.44 16.21
N ILE A 14 2.27 -7.75 15.49
CA ILE A 14 2.43 -6.33 15.20
C ILE A 14 1.15 -5.57 15.56
N LYS A 15 1.35 -4.31 15.92
CA LYS A 15 0.25 -3.41 16.22
C LYS A 15 -0.15 -2.67 14.94
N ILE A 16 -1.43 -2.73 14.61
CA ILE A 16 -1.96 -2.17 13.37
C ILE A 16 -2.88 -0.98 13.67
N SER A 17 -2.66 0.12 12.95
CA SER A 17 -3.57 1.26 12.95
C SER A 17 -4.03 1.51 11.52
N VAL A 18 -5.31 1.83 11.34
CA VAL A 18 -5.88 2.12 10.03
C VAL A 18 -6.25 3.59 9.98
N ILE A 19 -5.74 4.28 8.96
CA ILE A 19 -6.02 5.70 8.72
C ILE A 19 -6.65 5.82 7.34
N ASN A 20 -7.84 6.41 7.27
CA ASN A 20 -8.54 6.60 6.02
C ASN A 20 -8.16 7.93 5.38
N THR A 21 -8.01 7.93 4.05
CA THR A 21 -7.75 9.14 3.27
C THR A 21 -8.86 9.33 2.23
N PRO A 22 -9.11 10.59 1.78
CA PRO A 22 -10.14 10.84 0.76
C PRO A 22 -9.83 10.17 -0.59
N GLY A 23 -8.55 10.07 -0.95
CA GLY A 23 -8.13 9.46 -2.21
C GLY A 23 -6.66 9.09 -2.14
N ILE A 24 -6.13 8.52 -3.23
CA ILE A 24 -4.73 8.09 -3.22
C ILE A 24 -3.76 9.27 -3.20
N PHE A 25 -4.16 10.41 -3.76
CA PHE A 25 -3.31 11.60 -3.80
C PHE A 25 -2.97 12.10 -2.40
N GLU A 26 -3.82 11.84 -1.42
CA GLU A 26 -3.63 12.27 -0.03
C GLU A 26 -2.87 11.25 0.82
N ILE A 27 -2.55 10.09 0.24
CA ILE A 27 -1.80 9.05 0.97
C ILE A 27 -0.39 9.52 1.34
N PRO A 28 0.40 10.13 0.44
CA PRO A 28 1.76 10.54 0.81
C PRO A 28 1.81 11.52 1.97
N ILE A 29 0.96 12.54 1.99
CA ILE A 29 0.96 13.51 3.10
C ILE A 29 0.51 12.86 4.41
N THR A 30 -0.44 11.95 4.34
CA THR A 30 -0.90 11.21 5.53
C THR A 30 0.24 10.38 6.12
N ILE A 31 1.00 9.69 5.27
CA ILE A 31 2.18 8.94 5.70
C ILE A 31 3.20 9.89 6.33
N LYS A 32 3.52 10.99 5.67
CA LYS A 32 4.52 11.95 6.14
C LYS A 32 4.15 12.50 7.52
N MET A 33 2.89 12.82 7.75
CA MET A 33 2.43 13.35 9.03
C MET A 33 2.52 12.31 10.16
N ASN A 34 2.54 11.03 9.82
CA ASN A 34 2.60 9.94 10.78
C ASN A 34 3.94 9.20 10.74
N ILE A 35 4.93 9.74 10.04
CA ILE A 35 6.18 9.03 9.76
C ILE A 35 6.95 8.62 11.02
N LYS A 36 6.86 9.41 12.08
CA LYS A 36 7.54 9.13 13.34
C LYS A 36 6.78 8.19 14.26
N LYS A 37 5.50 7.95 13.97
CA LYS A 37 4.62 7.17 14.85
C LYS A 37 4.64 5.68 14.56
N PHE A 38 5.05 5.28 13.35
CA PHE A 38 4.99 3.89 12.93
C PHE A 38 6.30 3.45 12.31
N ASP A 39 6.59 2.16 12.40
CA ASP A 39 7.81 1.57 11.84
C ASP A 39 7.68 1.28 10.35
N ALA A 40 6.46 1.14 9.86
CA ALA A 40 6.20 0.81 8.47
C ALA A 40 4.77 1.20 8.09
N PHE A 41 4.51 1.21 6.79
CA PHE A 41 3.21 1.61 6.25
C PHE A 41 2.79 0.68 5.12
N VAL A 42 1.49 0.51 4.97
CA VAL A 42 0.92 -0.14 3.78
C VAL A 42 -0.08 0.84 3.19
N ALA A 43 0.19 1.28 1.97
CA ALA A 43 -0.71 2.18 1.24
C ALA A 43 -1.69 1.34 0.41
N LEU A 44 -2.97 1.52 0.67
CA LEU A 44 -4.03 0.80 -0.03
C LEU A 44 -4.96 1.77 -0.73
N GLY A 45 -5.37 1.42 -1.93
CA GLY A 45 -6.31 2.23 -2.70
C GLY A 45 -6.60 1.58 -4.03
N CYS A 46 -7.48 2.23 -4.79
CA CYS A 46 -7.83 1.76 -6.12
C CYS A 46 -8.10 2.95 -7.01
N VAL A 47 -7.46 2.96 -8.18
CA VAL A 47 -7.68 3.99 -9.20
C VAL A 47 -8.03 3.28 -10.51
N ILE A 48 -9.14 3.70 -11.11
CA ILE A 48 -9.58 3.17 -12.39
C ILE A 48 -9.38 4.26 -13.43
N LYS A 49 -8.79 3.88 -14.57
CA LYS A 49 -8.49 4.81 -15.65
C LYS A 49 -9.77 5.46 -16.18
N GLY A 50 -9.77 6.80 -16.24
CA GLY A 50 -10.84 7.57 -16.88
C GLY A 50 -10.43 8.01 -18.28
N ASP A 51 -11.22 8.93 -18.84
CA ASP A 51 -11.05 9.41 -20.22
C ASP A 51 -9.97 10.49 -20.35
N THR A 52 -9.40 10.95 -19.23
CA THR A 52 -8.42 12.03 -19.22
C THR A 52 -7.06 11.53 -18.72
N PRO A 53 -5.96 12.27 -18.97
CA PRO A 53 -4.64 11.92 -18.46
C PRO A 53 -4.51 12.04 -16.93
N HIS A 54 -5.55 12.46 -16.24
CA HIS A 54 -5.58 12.60 -14.78
C HIS A 54 -5.11 11.32 -14.06
N PHE A 55 -5.53 10.16 -14.55
CA PHE A 55 -5.14 8.86 -14.01
C PHE A 55 -3.62 8.70 -13.94
N ASN A 56 -2.93 8.96 -15.07
CA ASN A 56 -1.48 8.80 -15.14
C ASN A 56 -0.75 9.82 -14.24
N LEU A 57 -1.23 11.05 -14.21
CA LEU A 57 -0.64 12.11 -13.40
C LEU A 57 -0.75 11.81 -11.92
N ILE A 58 -1.93 11.41 -11.47
CA ILE A 58 -2.17 11.08 -10.05
C ILE A 58 -1.36 9.85 -9.64
N CYS A 59 -1.35 8.80 -10.46
CA CYS A 59 -0.62 7.58 -10.13
C CYS A 59 0.88 7.81 -10.06
N SER A 60 1.46 8.47 -11.05
CA SER A 60 2.90 8.77 -11.06
C SER A 60 3.31 9.61 -9.87
N SER A 61 2.58 10.70 -9.60
CA SER A 61 2.90 11.59 -8.48
C SER A 61 2.82 10.88 -7.15
N THR A 62 1.78 10.06 -6.96
CA THR A 62 1.56 9.33 -5.71
C THR A 62 2.65 8.29 -5.49
N PHE A 63 2.95 7.49 -6.52
CA PHE A 63 3.94 6.41 -6.42
C PHE A 63 5.35 6.98 -6.19
N ASP A 64 5.71 8.05 -6.89
CA ASP A 64 7.00 8.71 -6.68
C ASP A 64 7.13 9.24 -5.26
N ALA A 65 6.08 9.88 -4.74
CA ALA A 65 6.09 10.42 -3.39
C ALA A 65 6.22 9.32 -2.34
N ILE A 66 5.53 8.20 -2.51
CA ILE A 66 5.62 7.05 -1.60
C ILE A 66 7.04 6.49 -1.60
N MET A 67 7.63 6.28 -2.77
CA MET A 67 8.99 5.77 -2.88
C MET A 67 9.99 6.70 -2.20
N GLN A 68 9.88 8.01 -2.45
CA GLN A 68 10.78 8.99 -1.85
C GLN A 68 10.67 9.03 -0.33
N LEU A 69 9.45 8.94 0.21
CA LEU A 69 9.24 8.89 1.66
C LEU A 69 9.89 7.65 2.28
N SER A 70 9.71 6.51 1.63
CA SER A 70 10.29 5.26 2.12
C SER A 70 11.80 5.33 2.21
N ILE A 71 12.44 5.83 1.16
CA ILE A 71 13.91 5.95 1.09
C ILE A 71 14.41 7.02 2.05
N LYS A 72 13.75 8.18 2.10
CA LYS A 72 14.20 9.31 2.92
C LYS A 72 14.17 8.99 4.42
N PHE A 73 13.14 8.27 4.87
CA PHE A 73 12.94 8.02 6.29
C PHE A 73 13.32 6.60 6.72
N ASP A 74 13.87 5.80 5.82
CA ASP A 74 14.27 4.41 6.09
C ASP A 74 13.15 3.58 6.69
N LYS A 75 11.93 3.75 6.16
CA LYS A 75 10.76 3.00 6.60
C LYS A 75 10.09 2.32 5.41
N PRO A 76 9.86 1.01 5.48
CA PRO A 76 9.21 0.33 4.38
C PRO A 76 7.77 0.81 4.21
N ILE A 77 7.40 1.06 2.96
CA ILE A 77 6.04 1.40 2.58
C ILE A 77 5.61 0.43 1.49
N GLY A 78 4.68 -0.45 1.83
CA GLY A 78 4.13 -1.39 0.85
C GLY A 78 3.13 -0.66 -0.04
N ASN A 79 3.27 -0.80 -1.35
CA ASN A 79 2.36 -0.20 -2.30
C ASN A 79 1.28 -1.19 -2.73
N GLY A 80 0.12 -1.09 -2.11
CA GLY A 80 -1.06 -1.87 -2.43
C GLY A 80 -2.11 -1.09 -3.19
N ILE A 81 -1.71 0.00 -3.86
CA ILE A 81 -2.62 0.78 -4.68
C ILE A 81 -2.83 0.08 -6.02
N ILE A 82 -4.08 -0.29 -6.29
CA ILE A 82 -4.46 -0.94 -7.53
C ILE A 82 -4.66 0.14 -8.59
N THR A 83 -3.97 -0.01 -9.72
CA THR A 83 -4.20 0.78 -10.92
C THR A 83 -4.83 -0.12 -11.95
N ALA A 84 -6.05 0.16 -12.37
CA ALA A 84 -6.80 -0.70 -13.25
C ALA A 84 -7.40 0.07 -14.40
N LEU A 85 -7.54 -0.59 -15.56
CA LEU A 85 -8.17 0.02 -16.73
C LEU A 85 -9.70 0.02 -16.61
N ASN A 86 -10.24 -0.92 -15.82
CA ASN A 86 -11.67 -1.05 -15.60
C ASN A 86 -11.97 -1.69 -14.25
N MET A 87 -13.25 -1.70 -13.89
CA MET A 87 -13.70 -2.24 -12.61
C MET A 87 -13.41 -3.73 -12.45
N ARG A 88 -13.52 -4.49 -13.54
CA ARG A 88 -13.25 -5.93 -13.49
C ARG A 88 -11.81 -6.21 -13.04
N GLN A 89 -10.84 -5.49 -13.62
CA GLN A 89 -9.44 -5.65 -13.22
C GLN A 89 -9.22 -5.26 -11.76
N ALA A 90 -9.89 -4.20 -11.30
CA ALA A 90 -9.79 -3.76 -9.92
C ALA A 90 -10.30 -4.84 -8.97
N VAL A 91 -11.44 -5.42 -9.26
CA VAL A 91 -12.04 -6.49 -8.44
C VAL A 91 -11.13 -7.72 -8.41
N GLU A 92 -10.58 -8.13 -9.55
CA GLU A 92 -9.69 -9.28 -9.61
C GLU A 92 -8.47 -9.12 -8.71
N ARG A 93 -7.87 -7.92 -8.70
CA ARG A 93 -6.65 -7.64 -7.92
C ARG A 93 -6.90 -7.41 -6.44
N SER A 94 -8.13 -7.06 -6.06
CA SER A 94 -8.54 -6.90 -4.68
C SER A 94 -9.29 -8.12 -4.14
N GLY A 95 -9.36 -9.18 -4.93
CA GLY A 95 -10.27 -10.29 -4.77
C GLY A 95 -10.11 -11.11 -3.50
N LYS A 96 -11.01 -12.08 -3.36
CA LYS A 96 -11.11 -12.94 -2.18
C LYS A 96 -9.88 -13.82 -2.02
N ILE A 97 -9.58 -14.18 -0.78
CA ILE A 97 -8.57 -15.17 -0.45
C ILE A 97 -8.88 -16.45 -1.23
N GLY A 98 -7.90 -16.97 -1.94
CA GLY A 98 -8.07 -18.16 -2.78
C GLY A 98 -8.42 -17.89 -4.23
N SER A 99 -8.54 -16.62 -4.64
CA SER A 99 -8.69 -16.30 -6.05
C SER A 99 -7.39 -16.62 -6.79
N VAL A 100 -7.49 -16.91 -8.08
CA VAL A 100 -6.34 -17.31 -8.91
C VAL A 100 -5.31 -16.20 -9.04
N LYS A 101 -5.73 -14.93 -8.91
CA LYS A 101 -4.82 -13.79 -9.03
C LYS A 101 -4.36 -13.31 -7.66
N PRO A 102 -3.10 -12.87 -7.54
CA PRO A 102 -2.56 -12.35 -6.27
C PRO A 102 -3.38 -11.15 -5.78
N ASN A 103 -3.62 -11.11 -4.49
CA ASN A 103 -4.27 -9.97 -3.84
C ASN A 103 -3.25 -8.87 -3.61
N LYS A 104 -3.48 -7.69 -4.15
CA LYS A 104 -2.54 -6.57 -4.08
C LYS A 104 -2.29 -6.11 -2.64
N GLY A 105 -3.32 -6.13 -1.79
CA GLY A 105 -3.17 -5.75 -0.38
C GLY A 105 -2.30 -6.73 0.40
N ALA A 106 -2.49 -8.02 0.17
CA ALA A 106 -1.66 -9.04 0.81
C ALA A 106 -0.22 -8.98 0.32
N GLU A 107 0.00 -8.72 -0.97
CA GLU A 107 1.35 -8.56 -1.53
C GLU A 107 2.09 -7.38 -0.89
N ALA A 108 1.42 -6.24 -0.75
CA ALA A 108 2.01 -5.05 -0.15
C ALA A 108 2.39 -5.31 1.31
N ALA A 109 1.53 -5.97 2.06
CA ALA A 109 1.81 -6.34 3.44
C ALA A 109 2.99 -7.30 3.54
N HIS A 110 3.05 -8.29 2.64
CA HIS A 110 4.18 -9.24 2.59
C HIS A 110 5.50 -8.52 2.32
N ALA A 111 5.51 -7.57 1.38
CA ALA A 111 6.71 -6.80 1.06
C ALA A 111 7.23 -6.05 2.28
N VAL A 112 6.34 -5.40 3.03
CA VAL A 112 6.70 -4.67 4.25
C VAL A 112 7.28 -5.62 5.29
N LEU A 113 6.63 -6.75 5.55
CA LEU A 113 7.11 -7.74 6.51
C LEU A 113 8.47 -8.29 6.13
N SER A 114 8.70 -8.56 4.85
CA SER A 114 9.98 -9.07 4.37
C SER A 114 11.12 -8.08 4.64
N ILE A 115 10.87 -6.80 4.41
CA ILE A 115 11.90 -5.76 4.66
C ILE A 115 12.18 -5.65 6.16
N LEU A 116 11.14 -5.65 7.00
CA LEU A 116 11.31 -5.56 8.45
C LEU A 116 12.06 -6.77 9.01
N GLU A 117 11.76 -7.96 8.53
CA GLU A 117 12.41 -9.19 8.98
C GLU A 117 13.88 -9.25 8.60
N ASN A 118 14.27 -8.60 7.51
CA ASN A 118 15.65 -8.59 7.03
C ASN A 118 16.45 -7.37 7.48
N ASP A 119 15.89 -6.54 8.35
CA ASP A 119 16.58 -5.37 8.88
C ASP A 119 17.62 -5.83 9.93
N PRO A 120 18.93 -5.59 9.71
CA PRO A 120 19.96 -6.01 10.66
C PRO A 120 19.80 -5.40 12.05
N LYS A 121 19.16 -4.24 12.17
CA LYS A 121 18.94 -3.54 13.44
C LYS A 121 17.90 -4.21 14.31
N LYS A 122 17.13 -5.15 13.77
CA LYS A 122 16.05 -5.84 14.47
C LYS A 122 16.38 -7.29 14.85
N ILE A 123 17.59 -7.71 14.62
CA ILE A 123 18.09 -9.01 15.01
C ILE A 123 18.60 -8.98 16.45
#